data_aedcbc8743330a14f45f7e099be2b323
#
_entry.id   aedcbc8743330a14f45f7e099be2b323
#
_cell.length_a   1.000
_cell.length_b   1.000
_cell.length_c   1.000
_cell.angle_alpha   90.00
_cell.angle_beta   90.00
_cell.angle_gamma   90.00
#
_symmetry.space_group_name_H-M   'P 1'
#
loop_
_entity.id
_entity.type
_entity.pdbx_description
1 polymer ?
#
loop_
_entity_poly.entity_id
_entity_poly.type
_entity_poly.pdbx_seq_one_letter_code
_entity_poly.pdbx_strand_id
1 'polypeptide(L)'
;MEPAMPIATTPATPYYAVIFTSIRTEGDHGYGKMSDAMVASAAGQPGFLGVESAREEVGITVSYWASLEAISAWKQNWAHLVAQKLGRESWYQAYKIRICRVERDYEFSRP
;
A
#
# COMPACT_ATOMS: atom_id res chain seq x y z
N MET A 1 -5.00 -24.80 -1.30
CA MET A 1 -4.06 -23.80 -1.80
C MET A 1 -3.38 -23.08 -0.65
N GLU A 2 -2.10 -23.00 -0.72
CA GLU A 2 -1.32 -22.39 0.33
C GLU A 2 -1.34 -20.88 0.18
N PRO A 3 -1.83 -20.14 1.16
CA PRO A 3 -1.78 -18.69 1.06
C PRO A 3 -0.34 -18.20 1.13
N ALA A 4 -0.07 -17.13 0.43
CA ALA A 4 1.22 -16.49 0.51
C ALA A 4 1.49 -16.07 1.95
N MET A 5 2.75 -15.99 2.31
CA MET A 5 3.13 -15.41 3.59
C MET A 5 2.55 -14.00 3.67
N PRO A 6 1.81 -13.68 4.74
CA PRO A 6 1.25 -12.34 4.84
C PRO A 6 2.33 -11.26 5.03
N ILE A 7 3.50 -11.66 5.48
CA ILE A 7 4.62 -10.72 5.68
C ILE A 7 5.39 -10.62 4.38
N ALA A 8 5.58 -9.39 3.92
CA ALA A 8 6.29 -9.15 2.67
C ALA A 8 7.75 -9.58 2.77
N THR A 9 8.25 -10.14 1.67
CA THR A 9 9.66 -10.50 1.55
C THR A 9 10.37 -9.34 0.88
N THR A 10 11.35 -8.76 1.56
CA THR A 10 12.04 -7.57 1.08
C THR A 10 13.53 -7.85 0.93
N PRO A 11 14.23 -7.09 0.05
CA PRO A 11 15.66 -7.27 -0.11
C PRO A 11 16.43 -6.67 1.07
N ALA A 12 17.74 -6.69 1.00
CA ALA A 12 18.58 -6.08 2.01
C ALA A 12 18.26 -4.60 2.17
N THR A 13 18.35 -4.12 3.40
CA THR A 13 18.14 -2.70 3.70
C THR A 13 19.32 -1.87 3.19
N PRO A 14 19.12 -0.58 2.92
CA PRO A 14 17.87 0.14 3.13
C PRO A 14 16.90 -0.01 1.96
N TYR A 15 15.63 0.13 2.24
CA TYR A 15 14.60 0.29 1.24
C TYR A 15 13.57 1.24 1.84
N TYR A 16 12.42 1.40 1.20
CA TYR A 16 11.50 2.46 1.62
C TYR A 16 10.11 1.89 1.82
N ALA A 17 9.35 2.55 2.68
CA ALA A 17 7.99 2.12 2.99
C ALA A 17 7.04 3.31 2.87
N VAL A 18 5.86 3.05 2.33
CA VAL A 18 4.75 3.99 2.35
C VAL A 18 3.71 3.43 3.29
N ILE A 19 3.40 4.18 4.33
CA ILE A 19 2.39 3.80 5.30
C ILE A 19 1.14 4.63 5.01
N PHE A 20 0.08 3.94 4.61
CA PHE A 20 -1.20 4.57 4.29
C PHE A 20 -2.19 4.20 5.40
N THR A 21 -2.52 5.17 6.23
CA THR A 21 -3.46 4.97 7.34
C THR A 21 -4.75 5.69 6.98
N SER A 22 -5.89 5.00 7.06
CA SER A 22 -7.13 5.58 6.57
C SER A 22 -8.34 5.17 7.41
N ILE A 23 -9.36 6.03 7.37
CA ILE A 23 -10.69 5.75 7.90
C ILE A 23 -11.63 5.82 6.71
N ARG A 24 -12.42 4.75 6.51
CA ARG A 24 -13.33 4.65 5.40
C ARG A 24 -14.67 5.33 5.70
N THR A 25 -15.35 5.76 4.65
CA THR A 25 -16.76 6.11 4.72
C THR A 25 -17.58 4.83 4.78
N GLU A 26 -18.86 4.94 5.11
CA GLU A 26 -19.76 3.78 5.11
C GLU A 26 -20.07 3.34 3.69
N GLY A 27 -20.30 2.05 3.53
CA GLY A 27 -20.64 1.47 2.24
C GLY A 27 -19.41 1.26 1.37
N ASP A 28 -19.55 0.42 0.36
CA ASP A 28 -18.41 0.09 -0.49
C ASP A 28 -18.15 1.15 -1.56
N HIS A 29 -19.19 1.59 -2.26
CA HIS A 29 -19.10 2.61 -3.31
C HIS A 29 -17.99 2.33 -4.33
N GLY A 30 -17.73 1.05 -4.61
CA GLY A 30 -16.70 0.65 -5.56
C GLY A 30 -15.31 0.56 -4.99
N TYR A 31 -15.17 0.76 -3.69
CA TYR A 31 -13.86 0.75 -3.04
C TYR A 31 -13.14 -0.58 -3.18
N GLY A 32 -13.85 -1.68 -2.98
CA GLY A 32 -13.22 -3.00 -3.02
C GLY A 32 -12.56 -3.27 -4.36
N LYS A 33 -13.27 -3.00 -5.45
CA LYS A 33 -12.72 -3.17 -6.79
C LYS A 33 -11.55 -2.23 -7.05
N MET A 34 -11.67 -0.98 -6.60
CA MET A 34 -10.61 0.00 -6.79
C MET A 34 -9.37 -0.43 -6.00
N SER A 35 -9.55 -0.86 -4.77
CA SER A 35 -8.45 -1.28 -3.92
C SER A 35 -7.70 -2.46 -4.53
N ASP A 36 -8.44 -3.44 -5.06
CA ASP A 36 -7.81 -4.59 -5.72
C ASP A 36 -7.04 -4.16 -6.97
N ALA A 37 -7.64 -3.26 -7.75
CA ALA A 37 -6.98 -2.75 -8.95
C ALA A 37 -5.71 -1.97 -8.61
N MET A 38 -5.74 -1.22 -7.51
CA MET A 38 -4.58 -0.46 -7.07
C MET A 38 -3.43 -1.37 -6.68
N VAL A 39 -3.72 -2.44 -5.93
CA VAL A 39 -2.70 -3.40 -5.53
C VAL A 39 -2.11 -4.09 -6.77
N ALA A 40 -2.97 -4.50 -7.70
CA ALA A 40 -2.51 -5.14 -8.92
C ALA A 40 -1.63 -4.20 -9.75
N SER A 41 -2.04 -2.93 -9.83
CA SER A 41 -1.27 -1.93 -10.58
C SER A 41 0.07 -1.65 -9.91
N ALA A 42 0.09 -1.57 -8.57
CA ALA A 42 1.33 -1.35 -7.83
C ALA A 42 2.32 -2.48 -8.07
N ALA A 43 1.83 -3.71 -8.09
CA ALA A 43 2.70 -4.87 -8.26
C ALA A 43 3.44 -4.86 -9.60
N GLY A 44 2.90 -4.15 -10.60
CA GLY A 44 3.55 -4.01 -11.89
C GLY A 44 4.51 -2.83 -11.99
N GLN A 45 4.62 -2.00 -10.95
CA GLN A 45 5.46 -0.82 -11.02
C GLN A 45 6.92 -1.15 -10.76
N PRO A 46 7.84 -0.51 -11.48
CA PRO A 46 9.27 -0.68 -11.18
C PRO A 46 9.56 -0.28 -9.74
N GLY A 47 10.32 -1.11 -9.04
CA GLY A 47 10.72 -0.82 -7.68
C GLY A 47 9.74 -1.26 -6.61
N PHE A 48 8.59 -1.81 -6.97
CA PHE A 48 7.66 -2.36 -5.99
C PHE A 48 8.26 -3.62 -5.37
N LEU A 49 8.24 -3.71 -4.03
CA LEU A 49 8.84 -4.83 -3.31
C LEU A 49 7.82 -5.69 -2.58
N GLY A 50 6.68 -5.12 -2.20
CA GLY A 50 5.68 -5.89 -1.48
C GLY A 50 4.67 -5.00 -0.77
N VAL A 51 3.65 -5.64 -0.18
CA VAL A 51 2.58 -4.91 0.51
C VAL A 51 2.04 -5.75 1.64
N GLU A 52 1.66 -5.07 2.71
CA GLU A 52 0.99 -5.66 3.86
C GLU A 52 -0.19 -4.76 4.22
N SER A 53 -1.31 -5.36 4.64
CA SER A 53 -2.49 -4.57 4.89
C SER A 53 -3.36 -5.23 5.94
N ALA A 54 -3.96 -4.40 6.78
CA ALA A 54 -4.93 -4.84 7.78
C ALA A 54 -5.93 -3.72 8.00
N ARG A 55 -7.18 -4.09 8.25
CA ARG A 55 -8.22 -3.09 8.46
C ARG A 55 -9.26 -3.58 9.45
N GLU A 56 -9.57 -2.67 10.37
CA GLU A 56 -10.80 -2.71 11.14
C GLU A 56 -11.43 -1.32 11.04
N GLU A 57 -11.56 -0.60 12.16
CA GLU A 57 -12.01 0.80 12.08
C GLU A 57 -10.97 1.64 11.36
N VAL A 58 -9.70 1.39 11.64
CA VAL A 58 -8.58 2.05 10.98
C VAL A 58 -7.94 1.02 10.07
N GLY A 59 -7.67 1.41 8.84
CA GLY A 59 -6.95 0.58 7.90
C GLY A 59 -5.52 1.05 7.78
N ILE A 60 -4.59 0.10 7.73
CA ILE A 60 -3.18 0.41 7.53
C ILE A 60 -2.67 -0.47 6.41
N THR A 61 -2.15 0.17 5.38
CA THR A 61 -1.49 -0.52 4.27
C THR A 61 -0.06 -0.02 4.22
N VAL A 62 0.88 -0.94 4.24
CA VAL A 62 2.30 -0.61 4.10
C VAL A 62 2.79 -1.22 2.81
N SER A 63 3.30 -0.39 1.91
CA SER A 63 3.91 -0.86 0.68
C SER A 63 5.41 -0.56 0.74
N TYR A 64 6.19 -1.47 0.14
CA TYR A 64 7.65 -1.40 0.20
C TYR A 64 8.20 -1.15 -1.20
N TRP A 65 9.23 -0.30 -1.28
CA TRP A 65 9.73 0.22 -2.55
C TRP A 65 11.24 0.32 -2.52
N ALA A 66 11.84 0.11 -3.68
CA ALA A 66 13.30 0.14 -3.80
C ALA A 66 13.87 1.55 -3.71
N SER A 67 13.07 2.57 -4.05
CA SER A 67 13.59 3.95 -4.12
C SER A 67 12.49 4.97 -3.91
N LEU A 68 12.89 6.18 -3.57
CA LEU A 68 11.94 7.29 -3.47
C LEU A 68 11.38 7.66 -4.84
N GLU A 69 12.15 7.48 -5.89
CA GLU A 69 11.70 7.74 -7.26
C GLU A 69 10.55 6.81 -7.64
N ALA A 70 10.65 5.55 -7.24
CA ALA A 70 9.59 4.57 -7.51
C ALA A 70 8.31 4.96 -6.78
N ILE A 71 8.43 5.43 -5.55
CA ILE A 71 7.28 5.89 -4.77
C ILE A 71 6.63 7.10 -5.45
N SER A 72 7.45 8.05 -5.91
CA SER A 72 6.95 9.25 -6.56
C SER A 72 6.16 8.91 -7.83
N ALA A 73 6.69 8.01 -8.64
CA ALA A 73 6.00 7.57 -9.85
C ALA A 73 4.67 6.88 -9.53
N TRP A 74 4.67 6.02 -8.51
CA TRP A 74 3.46 5.34 -8.09
C TRP A 74 2.43 6.31 -7.54
N LYS A 75 2.88 7.30 -6.76
CA LYS A 75 1.99 8.29 -6.17
C LYS A 75 1.21 9.07 -7.24
N GLN A 76 1.87 9.40 -8.34
CA GLN A 76 1.18 10.07 -9.44
C GLN A 76 0.09 9.19 -10.04
N ASN A 77 0.39 7.92 -10.21
CA ASN A 77 -0.55 6.95 -10.73
C ASN A 77 -1.76 6.80 -9.80
N TRP A 78 -1.50 6.68 -8.51
CA TRP A 78 -2.54 6.54 -7.50
C TRP A 78 -3.45 7.76 -7.48
N ALA A 79 -2.87 8.96 -7.50
CA ALA A 79 -3.64 10.20 -7.47
C ALA A 79 -4.55 10.31 -8.70
N HIS A 80 -4.04 9.89 -9.85
CA HIS A 80 -4.81 9.93 -11.09
C HIS A 80 -6.01 8.99 -11.00
N LEU A 81 -5.80 7.77 -10.54
CA LEU A 81 -6.89 6.80 -10.41
C LEU A 81 -7.95 7.25 -9.41
N VAL A 82 -7.51 7.79 -8.27
CA VAL A 82 -8.44 8.27 -7.25
C VAL A 82 -9.26 9.44 -7.79
N ALA A 83 -8.62 10.36 -8.52
CA ALA A 83 -9.33 11.49 -9.11
C ALA A 83 -10.35 11.03 -10.13
N GLN A 84 -9.98 10.08 -10.98
CA GLN A 84 -10.90 9.57 -11.99
C GLN A 84 -12.14 8.93 -11.39
N LYS A 85 -11.98 8.30 -10.23
CA LYS A 85 -13.09 7.59 -9.59
C LYS A 85 -13.81 8.46 -8.57
N LEU A 86 -13.45 9.72 -8.45
CA LEU A 86 -13.99 10.63 -7.43
C LEU A 86 -13.85 10.02 -6.03
N GLY A 87 -12.78 9.25 -5.85
CA GLY A 87 -12.71 8.34 -4.72
C GLY A 87 -12.50 9.00 -3.39
N ARG A 88 -11.79 10.14 -3.39
CA ARG A 88 -11.45 10.76 -2.13
C ARG A 88 -12.68 11.12 -1.30
N GLU A 89 -13.68 11.67 -1.95
CA GLU A 89 -14.90 12.09 -1.26
C GLU A 89 -15.81 10.90 -0.94
N SER A 90 -15.79 9.88 -1.79
CA SER A 90 -16.71 8.75 -1.62
C SER A 90 -16.15 7.67 -0.70
N TRP A 91 -14.83 7.48 -0.71
CA TRP A 91 -14.23 6.30 -0.07
C TRP A 91 -13.59 6.56 1.28
N TYR A 92 -13.05 7.75 1.50
CA TYR A 92 -12.29 8.00 2.72
C TYR A 92 -12.86 9.16 3.51
N GLN A 93 -13.05 8.94 4.79
CA GLN A 93 -13.32 10.01 5.72
C GLN A 93 -12.05 10.77 6.04
N ALA A 94 -10.94 10.04 6.15
CA ALA A 94 -9.64 10.64 6.42
C ALA A 94 -8.55 9.67 6.02
N TYR A 95 -7.39 10.19 5.64
CA TYR A 95 -6.20 9.35 5.46
C TYR A 95 -4.94 10.17 5.65
N LYS A 96 -3.86 9.47 5.95
CA LYS A 96 -2.55 10.06 6.06
C LYS A 96 -1.53 9.12 5.46
N ILE A 97 -0.62 9.66 4.70
CA ILE A 97 0.44 8.89 4.04
C ILE A 97 1.77 9.32 4.64
N ARG A 98 2.56 8.33 5.05
CA ARG A 98 3.90 8.56 5.56
C ARG A 98 4.89 7.80 4.70
N ILE A 99 5.99 8.45 4.35
CA ILE A 99 7.05 7.83 3.56
C ILE A 99 8.26 7.71 4.45
N CYS A 100 8.78 6.49 4.57
CA CYS A 100 9.82 6.18 5.55
C CYS A 100 10.95 5.43 4.87
N ARG A 101 12.13 5.55 5.45
CA ARG A 101 13.25 4.72 5.06
C ARG A 101 13.40 3.60 6.07
N VAL A 102 13.48 2.37 5.59
CA VAL A 102 13.70 1.21 6.45
C VAL A 102 15.20 1.04 6.59
N GLU A 103 15.71 1.36 7.76
CA GLU A 103 17.14 1.33 8.02
C GLU A 103 17.63 -0.07 8.31
N ARG A 104 16.85 -0.83 9.04
CA ARG A 104 17.15 -2.20 9.43
C ARG A 104 15.88 -2.99 9.58
N ASP A 105 15.96 -4.29 9.34
CA ASP A 105 14.86 -5.19 9.61
C ASP A 105 15.40 -6.51 10.16
N TYR A 106 14.54 -7.20 10.87
CA TYR A 106 14.86 -8.48 11.50
C TYR A 106 13.66 -9.39 11.30
N GLU A 107 13.91 -10.67 11.16
CA GLU A 107 12.80 -11.59 10.96
C GLU A 107 13.03 -12.88 11.77
N PHE A 108 11.93 -13.53 12.05
CA PHE A 108 11.91 -14.83 12.70
C PHE A 108 10.72 -15.61 12.15
N SER A 109 10.94 -16.87 11.87
CA SER A 109 9.84 -17.76 11.54
C SER A 109 10.15 -19.14 12.14
N ARG A 110 9.09 -19.82 12.54
CA ARG A 110 9.27 -21.16 13.07
C ARG A 110 9.60 -22.12 11.95
N PRO A 111 10.48 -23.11 12.21
CA PRO A 111 10.81 -24.12 11.21
C PRO A 111 9.64 -25.03 10.87
#